data_76ffff761877d4e7e8f9e15ae822e61a
#
_entry.id   76ffff761877d4e7e8f9e15ae822e61a
#
_cell.length_a   1.000
_cell.length_b   1.000
_cell.length_c   1.000
_cell.angle_alpha   90.00
_cell.angle_beta   90.00
_cell.angle_gamma   90.00
#
_symmetry.space_group_name_H-M   'P 1'
#
loop_
_entity.id
_entity.type
_entity.pdbx_description
1 polymer ?
#
loop_
_entity_poly.entity_id
_entity_poly.type
_entity_poly.pdbx_seq_one_letter_code
_entity_poly.pdbx_strand_id
1 'polypeptide(L)'
;MAVTQITNLVVKPEFAARVQALSTTKSALFQSGIVAADPAIAALAKSEGATFKLPYWNDISGDSEVGSDDPNTVITPSNIAMSYETAVKLFRSNAWSAMDITKSIGAGDDPLERIANLIAGWWTRDMQTILINALTGIFASALSSTHVHDVTGASTALSADVILDGKQKLGDAADSLSAIVMHSAKYTALQKALLIDYIGAEGDIRFPTFLGYRVIVDDSCPLANGNYTSYLFGPGSVAYGEGSPKVPTEYLRSPLAGNGAGQETLVTRREFIFHPRGLRWTSSSMVGSSPTNTELATAGNWAKMWDTKRIKIVKILSK
;
A
#
# COMPACT_ATOMS: atom_id res chain seq x y z
N MET A 1 -24.08 -8.48 -17.48
CA MET A 1 -23.04 -7.43 -17.46
C MET A 1 -23.64 -6.13 -16.97
N ALA A 2 -22.95 -5.43 -16.06
CA ALA A 2 -23.39 -4.11 -15.61
C ALA A 2 -23.03 -3.06 -16.68
N VAL A 3 -24.02 -2.37 -17.19
CA VAL A 3 -23.87 -1.31 -18.21
C VAL A 3 -24.56 -0.06 -17.69
N THR A 4 -23.97 1.11 -17.90
CA THR A 4 -24.61 2.39 -17.55
C THR A 4 -25.84 2.59 -18.43
N GLN A 5 -27.02 2.65 -17.82
CA GLN A 5 -28.31 2.84 -18.47
C GLN A 5 -28.85 4.25 -18.16
N ILE A 6 -29.91 4.65 -18.85
CA ILE A 6 -30.57 5.96 -18.63
C ILE A 6 -31.00 6.13 -17.17
N THR A 7 -31.44 5.07 -16.50
CA THR A 7 -31.82 5.06 -15.08
C THR A 7 -30.66 5.38 -14.12
N ASN A 8 -29.42 5.25 -14.58
CA ASN A 8 -28.22 5.54 -13.80
C ASN A 8 -27.73 6.98 -14.00
N LEU A 9 -28.40 7.76 -14.86
CA LEU A 9 -28.08 9.15 -15.12
C LEU A 9 -28.90 10.06 -14.21
N VAL A 10 -28.20 10.93 -13.53
CA VAL A 10 -28.80 12.01 -12.72
C VAL A 10 -28.86 13.27 -13.57
N VAL A 11 -29.84 14.13 -13.32
CA VAL A 11 -29.99 15.44 -14.00
C VAL A 11 -28.72 16.26 -13.88
N LYS A 12 -28.32 16.94 -14.96
CA LYS A 12 -27.02 17.65 -15.13
C LYS A 12 -26.44 18.38 -13.90
N PRO A 13 -27.21 19.17 -13.12
CA PRO A 13 -26.61 19.89 -11.98
C PRO A 13 -26.20 18.96 -10.82
N GLU A 14 -26.93 17.86 -10.59
CA GLU A 14 -26.57 16.88 -9.55
C GLU A 14 -25.41 15.97 -9.94
N PHE A 15 -25.22 15.73 -11.24
CA PHE A 15 -24.13 14.92 -11.75
C PHE A 15 -22.77 15.60 -11.57
N ALA A 16 -22.66 16.90 -11.83
CA ALA A 16 -21.43 17.66 -11.65
C ALA A 16 -20.99 17.71 -10.16
N ALA A 17 -21.93 17.87 -9.24
CA ALA A 17 -21.66 17.85 -7.81
C ALA A 17 -21.21 16.46 -7.31
N ARG A 18 -21.78 15.36 -7.81
CA ARG A 18 -21.37 13.99 -7.49
C ARG A 18 -19.99 13.62 -8.02
N VAL A 19 -19.63 14.06 -9.21
CA VAL A 19 -18.28 13.83 -9.77
C VAL A 19 -17.20 14.51 -8.91
N GLN A 20 -17.47 15.69 -8.40
CA GLN A 20 -16.58 16.37 -7.46
C GLN A 20 -16.46 15.64 -6.12
N ALA A 21 -17.53 15.08 -5.59
CA ALA A 21 -17.52 14.33 -4.34
C ALA A 21 -16.68 13.02 -4.40
N LEU A 22 -16.67 12.34 -5.53
CA LEU A 22 -15.94 11.08 -5.73
C LEU A 22 -14.41 11.26 -5.89
N SER A 23 -13.95 12.46 -6.26
CA SER A 23 -12.51 12.75 -6.44
C SER A 23 -11.79 13.17 -5.16
N THR A 24 -12.48 13.25 -4.03
CA THR A 24 -11.90 13.74 -2.77
C THR A 24 -11.10 12.71 -1.99
N THR A 25 -11.21 11.41 -2.31
CA THR A 25 -10.39 10.38 -1.67
C THR A 25 -8.95 10.47 -2.19
N LYS A 26 -8.03 10.90 -1.32
CA LYS A 26 -6.62 11.12 -1.64
C LYS A 26 -5.83 9.82 -1.51
N SER A 27 -4.83 9.63 -2.35
CA SER A 27 -3.83 8.56 -2.21
C SER A 27 -2.66 9.04 -1.35
N ALA A 28 -2.93 9.26 -0.07
CA ALA A 28 -1.97 9.85 0.84
C ALA A 28 -0.67 9.04 0.97
N LEU A 29 -0.76 7.72 0.97
CA LEU A 29 0.39 6.81 1.09
C LEU A 29 1.35 6.88 -0.10
N PHE A 30 0.84 7.00 -1.33
CA PHE A 30 1.70 7.13 -2.52
C PHE A 30 2.42 8.47 -2.60
N GLN A 31 1.79 9.54 -2.15
CA GLN A 31 2.36 10.88 -2.18
C GLN A 31 3.37 11.15 -1.05
N SER A 32 3.44 10.27 -0.07
CA SER A 32 4.21 10.48 1.16
C SER A 32 5.70 10.15 1.06
N GLY A 33 6.14 9.43 0.01
CA GLY A 33 7.51 8.91 -0.11
C GLY A 33 7.76 7.61 0.68
N ILE A 34 6.74 7.03 1.33
CA ILE A 34 6.79 5.71 1.96
C ILE A 34 6.94 4.62 0.89
N VAL A 35 6.19 4.76 -0.19
CA VAL A 35 6.30 3.93 -1.39
C VAL A 35 7.35 4.56 -2.30
N ALA A 36 8.49 3.92 -2.41
CA ALA A 36 9.58 4.38 -3.27
C ALA A 36 9.58 3.63 -4.60
N ALA A 37 9.64 4.38 -5.70
CA ALA A 37 9.88 3.79 -7.01
C ALA A 37 11.30 3.19 -7.04
N ASP A 38 11.39 1.89 -7.32
CA ASP A 38 12.64 1.16 -7.41
C ASP A 38 12.85 0.67 -8.84
N PRO A 39 13.90 1.14 -9.53
CA PRO A 39 14.18 0.74 -10.92
C PRO A 39 14.37 -0.77 -11.08
N ALA A 40 14.93 -1.45 -10.09
CA ALA A 40 15.12 -2.91 -10.14
C ALA A 40 13.77 -3.63 -10.07
N ILE A 41 12.89 -3.19 -9.17
CA ILE A 41 11.53 -3.73 -9.06
C ILE A 41 10.70 -3.40 -10.33
N ALA A 42 10.87 -2.21 -10.91
CA ALA A 42 10.21 -1.83 -12.15
C ALA A 42 10.68 -2.69 -13.35
N ALA A 43 11.96 -3.04 -13.42
CA ALA A 43 12.49 -3.96 -14.41
C ALA A 43 11.87 -5.37 -14.26
N LEU A 44 11.74 -5.87 -13.03
CA LEU A 44 11.07 -7.13 -12.73
C LEU A 44 9.57 -7.09 -13.05
N ALA A 45 8.90 -5.98 -12.78
CA ALA A 45 7.49 -5.81 -13.14
C ALA A 45 7.24 -5.90 -14.65
N LYS A 46 8.22 -5.50 -15.46
CA LYS A 46 8.18 -5.60 -16.93
C LYS A 46 8.60 -6.96 -17.46
N SER A 47 9.31 -7.77 -16.68
CA SER A 47 9.74 -9.11 -17.08
C SER A 47 8.61 -10.13 -17.00
N GLU A 48 8.78 -11.28 -17.64
CA GLU A 48 7.85 -12.40 -17.55
C GLU A 48 7.97 -13.08 -16.19
N GLY A 49 6.84 -13.61 -15.68
CA GLY A 49 6.77 -14.33 -14.40
C GLY A 49 5.78 -13.70 -13.41
N ALA A 50 5.29 -14.51 -12.49
CA ALA A 50 4.35 -14.10 -11.44
C ALA A 50 5.07 -13.74 -10.13
N THR A 51 6.20 -14.38 -9.85
CA THR A 51 6.99 -14.17 -8.64
C THR A 51 8.47 -14.02 -8.97
N PHE A 52 9.17 -13.17 -8.23
CA PHE A 52 10.57 -12.82 -8.48
C PHE A 52 11.38 -12.97 -7.20
N LYS A 53 12.53 -13.61 -7.31
CA LYS A 53 13.50 -13.74 -6.22
C LYS A 53 14.44 -12.55 -6.22
N LEU A 54 14.53 -11.86 -5.09
CA LEU A 54 15.42 -10.74 -4.84
C LEU A 54 16.54 -11.22 -3.90
N PRO A 55 17.73 -11.56 -4.41
CA PRO A 55 18.82 -12.06 -3.57
C PRO A 55 19.42 -10.96 -2.70
N TYR A 56 19.79 -11.30 -1.48
CA TYR A 56 20.55 -10.43 -0.57
C TYR A 56 21.54 -11.24 0.26
N TRP A 57 22.61 -10.60 0.70
CA TRP A 57 23.56 -11.20 1.62
C TRP A 57 23.05 -11.10 3.05
N ASN A 58 23.15 -12.22 3.79
CA ASN A 58 22.94 -12.21 5.22
C ASN A 58 24.07 -11.45 5.90
N ASP A 59 23.82 -10.96 7.10
CA ASP A 59 24.84 -10.30 7.89
C ASP A 59 25.88 -11.31 8.42
N ILE A 60 27.09 -10.84 8.68
CA ILE A 60 28.13 -11.63 9.30
C ILE A 60 27.82 -11.72 10.81
N SER A 61 27.77 -12.91 11.33
CA SER A 61 27.51 -13.18 12.75
C SER A 61 28.60 -14.09 13.33
N GLY A 62 28.80 -14.03 14.61
CA GLY A 62 29.77 -14.83 15.36
C GLY A 62 30.58 -13.97 16.32
N ASP A 63 31.05 -14.59 17.36
CA ASP A 63 31.98 -13.95 18.33
C ASP A 63 33.40 -14.01 17.83
N SER A 64 34.24 -13.07 18.29
CA SER A 64 35.67 -13.12 18.04
C SER A 64 36.32 -14.25 18.83
N GLU A 65 37.20 -15.01 18.20
CA GLU A 65 37.99 -16.02 18.90
C GLU A 65 39.17 -15.36 19.67
N VAL A 66 39.48 -15.92 20.83
CA VAL A 66 40.59 -15.43 21.64
C VAL A 66 41.87 -16.05 21.10
N GLY A 67 42.89 -15.20 20.86
CA GLY A 67 44.22 -15.69 20.43
C GLY A 67 44.83 -16.67 21.43
N SER A 68 45.50 -17.71 20.94
CA SER A 68 46.17 -18.75 21.71
C SER A 68 47.66 -18.77 21.35
N ASP A 69 48.52 -19.08 22.29
CA ASP A 69 49.93 -19.36 22.10
C ASP A 69 50.23 -20.83 21.71
N ASP A 70 49.18 -21.67 21.72
CA ASP A 70 49.29 -23.05 21.21
C ASP A 70 49.21 -23.06 19.67
N PRO A 71 50.27 -23.50 18.96
CA PRO A 71 50.29 -23.53 17.50
C PRO A 71 49.26 -24.52 16.89
N ASN A 72 48.67 -25.41 17.67
CA ASN A 72 47.66 -26.33 17.22
C ASN A 72 46.24 -25.76 17.30
N THR A 73 46.06 -24.62 17.96
CA THR A 73 44.77 -23.92 18.01
C THR A 73 44.59 -23.12 16.73
N VAL A 74 43.59 -23.50 15.90
CA VAL A 74 43.34 -22.91 14.58
C VAL A 74 41.98 -22.21 14.60
N ILE A 75 41.97 -20.95 14.12
CA ILE A 75 40.70 -20.21 13.93
C ILE A 75 39.78 -20.92 12.96
N THR A 76 38.51 -21.01 13.28
CA THR A 76 37.50 -21.63 12.42
C THR A 76 36.88 -20.60 11.48
N PRO A 77 37.15 -20.63 10.16
CA PRO A 77 36.55 -19.68 9.22
C PRO A 77 35.05 -19.82 9.16
N SER A 78 34.33 -18.71 9.29
CA SER A 78 32.89 -18.64 9.08
C SER A 78 32.59 -18.28 7.62
N ASN A 79 31.45 -18.74 7.11
CA ASN A 79 30.98 -18.41 5.76
C ASN A 79 29.86 -17.37 5.79
N ILE A 80 29.75 -16.61 4.72
CA ILE A 80 28.60 -15.75 4.47
C ILE A 80 27.60 -16.48 3.57
N ALA A 81 26.33 -16.42 3.90
CA ALA A 81 25.25 -17.03 3.14
C ALA A 81 24.40 -15.97 2.41
N MET A 82 23.88 -16.35 1.25
CA MET A 82 22.92 -15.53 0.50
C MET A 82 21.50 -16.07 0.75
N SER A 83 20.56 -15.18 1.00
CA SER A 83 19.13 -15.45 1.09
C SER A 83 18.37 -14.69 0.00
N TYR A 84 17.08 -14.90 -0.12
CA TYR A 84 16.25 -14.18 -1.09
C TYR A 84 14.88 -13.81 -0.52
N GLU A 85 14.44 -12.62 -0.86
CA GLU A 85 13.04 -12.23 -0.75
C GLU A 85 12.28 -12.67 -1.99
N THR A 86 10.97 -12.78 -1.90
CA THR A 86 10.12 -13.07 -3.06
C THR A 86 9.10 -11.97 -3.19
N ALA A 87 9.17 -11.25 -4.30
CA ALA A 87 8.16 -10.29 -4.70
C ALA A 87 7.12 -10.96 -5.61
N VAL A 88 5.87 -10.50 -5.56
CA VAL A 88 4.77 -11.00 -6.40
C VAL A 88 4.27 -9.89 -7.31
N LYS A 89 4.07 -10.23 -8.59
CA LYS A 89 3.47 -9.35 -9.59
C LYS A 89 1.95 -9.32 -9.43
N LEU A 90 1.40 -8.13 -9.40
CA LEU A 90 -0.02 -7.87 -9.37
C LEU A 90 -0.50 -7.50 -10.77
N PHE A 91 -1.36 -8.31 -11.33
CA PHE A 91 -2.07 -8.03 -12.57
C PHE A 91 -3.50 -7.63 -12.22
N ARG A 92 -3.90 -6.42 -12.55
CA ARG A 92 -5.22 -5.88 -12.25
C ARG A 92 -5.87 -5.33 -13.50
N SER A 93 -7.17 -5.56 -13.62
CA SER A 93 -7.97 -5.04 -14.72
C SER A 93 -9.35 -4.62 -14.23
N ASN A 94 -9.92 -3.65 -14.89
CA ASN A 94 -11.33 -3.30 -14.73
C ASN A 94 -11.90 -2.82 -16.06
N ALA A 95 -13.23 -2.90 -16.18
CA ALA A 95 -13.96 -2.52 -17.38
C ALA A 95 -15.22 -1.76 -17.04
N TRP A 96 -15.50 -0.73 -17.82
CA TRP A 96 -16.73 0.07 -17.73
C TRP A 96 -17.40 0.13 -19.08
N SER A 97 -18.73 0.04 -19.09
CA SER A 97 -19.51 0.08 -20.32
C SER A 97 -20.61 1.13 -20.26
N ALA A 98 -20.91 1.70 -21.41
CA ALA A 98 -22.02 2.61 -21.61
C ALA A 98 -22.78 2.25 -22.88
N MET A 99 -24.10 2.52 -22.89
CA MET A 99 -24.93 2.40 -24.09
C MET A 99 -24.91 3.71 -24.86
N ASP A 100 -24.82 3.66 -26.20
CA ASP A 100 -24.80 4.85 -27.07
C ASP A 100 -26.10 5.68 -26.90
N ILE A 101 -27.24 5.01 -26.72
CA ILE A 101 -28.52 5.67 -26.50
C ILE A 101 -28.55 6.56 -25.26
N THR A 102 -27.67 6.27 -24.27
CA THR A 102 -27.54 7.05 -23.05
C THR A 102 -27.07 8.48 -23.33
N LYS A 103 -26.17 8.66 -24.29
CA LYS A 103 -25.72 9.98 -24.76
C LYS A 103 -26.83 10.73 -25.48
N SER A 104 -27.60 10.02 -26.31
CA SER A 104 -28.61 10.63 -27.20
C SER A 104 -29.88 11.06 -26.45
N ILE A 105 -30.33 10.28 -25.46
CA ILE A 105 -31.62 10.50 -24.76
C ILE A 105 -31.39 11.10 -23.36
N GLY A 106 -30.22 10.85 -22.76
CA GLY A 106 -29.88 11.26 -21.39
C GLY A 106 -29.37 12.70 -21.28
N ALA A 107 -28.32 12.89 -20.48
CA ALA A 107 -27.81 14.20 -20.08
C ALA A 107 -27.06 15.00 -21.18
N GLY A 108 -26.91 14.45 -22.40
CA GLY A 108 -26.14 15.09 -23.48
C GLY A 108 -24.62 15.07 -23.30
N ASP A 109 -24.10 14.56 -22.19
CA ASP A 109 -22.69 14.27 -21.94
C ASP A 109 -22.40 12.82 -22.33
N ASP A 110 -21.19 12.57 -22.83
CA ASP A 110 -20.74 11.22 -23.14
C ASP A 110 -20.33 10.46 -21.88
N PRO A 111 -21.07 9.40 -21.46
CA PRO A 111 -20.71 8.66 -20.25
C PRO A 111 -19.34 8.02 -20.33
N LEU A 112 -18.87 7.61 -21.53
CA LEU A 112 -17.57 6.97 -21.72
C LEU A 112 -16.43 7.96 -21.53
N GLU A 113 -16.57 9.19 -22.02
CA GLU A 113 -15.60 10.26 -21.79
C GLU A 113 -15.48 10.59 -20.30
N ARG A 114 -16.61 10.61 -19.58
CA ARG A 114 -16.59 10.79 -18.11
C ARG A 114 -15.90 9.65 -17.39
N ILE A 115 -16.15 8.40 -17.80
CA ILE A 115 -15.46 7.23 -17.28
C ILE A 115 -13.95 7.36 -17.50
N ALA A 116 -13.50 7.72 -18.69
CA ALA A 116 -12.08 7.88 -19.03
C ALA A 116 -11.39 8.91 -18.10
N ASN A 117 -12.06 10.03 -17.82
CA ASN A 117 -11.54 11.08 -16.93
C ASN A 117 -11.43 10.63 -15.45
N LEU A 118 -12.26 9.68 -15.02
CA LEU A 118 -12.29 9.19 -13.64
C LEU A 118 -11.37 7.99 -13.38
N ILE A 119 -10.91 7.32 -14.43
CA ILE A 119 -10.10 6.08 -14.33
C ILE A 119 -8.81 6.30 -13.55
N ALA A 120 -8.11 7.40 -13.77
CA ALA A 120 -6.85 7.69 -13.07
C ALA A 120 -7.05 7.76 -11.54
N GLY A 121 -8.09 8.47 -11.09
CA GLY A 121 -8.45 8.54 -9.68
C GLY A 121 -8.90 7.21 -9.11
N TRP A 122 -9.61 6.40 -9.89
CA TRP A 122 -10.02 5.06 -9.49
C TRP A 122 -8.81 4.14 -9.26
N TRP A 123 -7.86 4.10 -10.19
CA TRP A 123 -6.63 3.31 -10.05
C TRP A 123 -5.83 3.70 -8.82
N THR A 124 -5.73 4.99 -8.54
CA THR A 124 -5.00 5.48 -7.38
C THR A 124 -5.60 4.97 -6.07
N ARG A 125 -6.93 4.97 -5.95
CA ARG A 125 -7.66 4.42 -4.79
C ARG A 125 -7.52 2.90 -4.68
N ASP A 126 -7.61 2.19 -5.81
CA ASP A 126 -7.47 0.72 -5.84
C ASP A 126 -6.08 0.29 -5.40
N MET A 127 -5.02 0.94 -5.91
CA MET A 127 -3.64 0.68 -5.50
C MET A 127 -3.43 0.92 -4.00
N GLN A 128 -4.03 1.95 -3.43
CA GLN A 128 -3.99 2.20 -1.99
C GLN A 128 -4.70 1.08 -1.21
N THR A 129 -5.87 0.64 -1.66
CA THR A 129 -6.59 -0.48 -1.07
C THR A 129 -5.77 -1.77 -1.10
N ILE A 130 -5.09 -2.04 -2.20
CA ILE A 130 -4.18 -3.19 -2.34
C ILE A 130 -3.04 -3.11 -1.33
N LEU A 131 -2.41 -1.96 -1.17
CA LEU A 131 -1.34 -1.75 -0.19
C LEU A 131 -1.80 -1.98 1.25
N ILE A 132 -2.97 -1.46 1.63
CA ILE A 132 -3.55 -1.66 2.96
C ILE A 132 -3.86 -3.14 3.21
N ASN A 133 -4.38 -3.87 2.22
CA ASN A 133 -4.61 -5.31 2.34
C ASN A 133 -3.29 -6.08 2.52
N ALA A 134 -2.24 -5.72 1.79
CA ALA A 134 -0.91 -6.31 1.97
C ALA A 134 -0.38 -6.05 3.40
N LEU A 135 -0.47 -4.82 3.91
CA LEU A 135 -0.10 -4.50 5.28
C LEU A 135 -0.92 -5.31 6.30
N THR A 136 -2.22 -5.48 6.07
CA THR A 136 -3.07 -6.28 6.95
C THR A 136 -2.57 -7.72 7.05
N GLY A 137 -2.24 -8.37 5.94
CA GLY A 137 -1.70 -9.73 5.92
C GLY A 137 -0.33 -9.85 6.59
N ILE A 138 0.56 -8.90 6.34
CA ILE A 138 1.90 -8.83 6.93
C ILE A 138 1.83 -8.76 8.45
N PHE A 139 1.00 -7.89 8.99
CA PHE A 139 0.84 -7.71 10.43
C PHE A 139 -0.02 -8.79 11.10
N ALA A 140 -0.73 -9.60 10.33
CA ALA A 140 -1.46 -10.75 10.86
C ALA A 140 -0.55 -11.96 11.14
N SER A 141 0.64 -12.05 10.53
CA SER A 141 1.58 -13.15 10.73
C SER A 141 3.04 -12.72 10.83
N ALA A 142 3.64 -12.29 9.71
CA ALA A 142 5.08 -12.08 9.59
C ALA A 142 5.66 -11.09 10.62
N LEU A 143 4.92 -10.06 10.95
CA LEU A 143 5.32 -8.99 11.87
C LEU A 143 4.47 -8.92 13.15
N SER A 144 3.54 -9.84 13.37
CA SER A 144 2.55 -9.80 14.47
C SER A 144 3.20 -9.72 15.85
N SER A 145 4.27 -10.44 16.10
CA SER A 145 4.95 -10.52 17.40
C SER A 145 6.00 -9.43 17.62
N THR A 146 6.57 -8.89 16.55
CA THR A 146 7.77 -8.03 16.64
C THR A 146 7.51 -6.55 16.35
N HIS A 147 6.53 -6.23 15.48
CA HIS A 147 6.29 -4.88 14.98
C HIS A 147 4.88 -4.37 15.28
N VAL A 148 4.13 -5.02 16.16
CA VAL A 148 2.80 -4.58 16.58
C VAL A 148 2.85 -4.08 18.01
N HIS A 149 2.36 -2.87 18.24
CA HIS A 149 2.10 -2.31 19.54
C HIS A 149 0.59 -2.16 19.72
N ASP A 150 0.02 -2.97 20.59
CA ASP A 150 -1.43 -3.04 20.81
C ASP A 150 -1.76 -2.54 22.22
N VAL A 151 -2.45 -1.41 22.30
CA VAL A 151 -2.93 -0.82 23.55
C VAL A 151 -4.46 -0.85 23.68
N THR A 152 -5.13 -1.60 22.81
CA THR A 152 -6.60 -1.69 22.79
C THR A 152 -7.16 -2.37 24.03
N GLY A 153 -6.44 -3.31 24.62
CA GLY A 153 -6.80 -3.99 25.87
C GLY A 153 -6.92 -3.05 27.07
N ALA A 154 -6.07 -2.02 27.14
CA ALA A 154 -6.14 -0.95 28.13
C ALA A 154 -7.08 0.18 27.73
N SER A 155 -7.75 0.10 26.59
CA SER A 155 -8.61 1.16 26.00
C SER A 155 -7.90 2.51 25.85
N THR A 156 -6.60 2.48 25.59
CA THR A 156 -5.75 3.66 25.52
C THR A 156 -5.89 4.36 24.16
N ALA A 157 -6.10 5.67 24.21
CA ALA A 157 -6.11 6.51 23.02
C ALA A 157 -4.69 6.69 22.46
N LEU A 158 -4.58 7.02 21.18
CA LEU A 158 -3.30 7.37 20.57
C LEU A 158 -2.72 8.63 21.24
N SER A 159 -1.52 8.50 21.81
CA SER A 159 -0.79 9.56 22.52
C SER A 159 0.69 9.53 22.15
N ALA A 160 1.45 10.50 22.63
CA ALA A 160 2.90 10.55 22.48
C ALA A 160 3.56 9.28 23.05
N ASP A 161 3.18 8.86 24.25
CA ASP A 161 3.73 7.68 24.92
C ASP A 161 3.49 6.41 24.11
N VAL A 162 2.27 6.22 23.59
CA VAL A 162 1.92 5.05 22.75
C VAL A 162 2.77 4.99 21.47
N ILE A 163 3.11 6.14 20.89
CA ILE A 163 3.98 6.17 19.70
C ILE A 163 5.44 5.91 20.08
N LEU A 164 5.91 6.44 21.20
CA LEU A 164 7.25 6.17 21.72
C LEU A 164 7.44 4.69 22.05
N ASP A 165 6.46 4.06 22.69
CA ASP A 165 6.46 2.62 22.95
C ASP A 165 6.37 1.80 21.66
N GLY A 166 5.60 2.29 20.68
CA GLY A 166 5.49 1.67 19.36
C GLY A 166 6.82 1.67 18.62
N LYS A 167 7.53 2.81 18.58
CA LYS A 167 8.85 2.91 17.92
C LYS A 167 9.92 2.05 18.62
N GLN A 168 9.80 1.85 19.94
CA GLN A 168 10.72 1.02 20.73
C GLN A 168 10.73 -0.45 20.29
N LYS A 169 9.72 -0.91 19.52
CA LYS A 169 9.74 -2.24 18.89
C LYS A 169 10.93 -2.45 17.94
N LEU A 170 11.52 -1.39 17.40
CA LEU A 170 12.73 -1.44 16.57
C LEU A 170 14.03 -1.24 17.38
N GLY A 171 13.93 -1.03 18.68
CA GLY A 171 15.10 -0.79 19.55
C GLY A 171 15.91 0.43 19.10
N ASP A 172 17.21 0.26 18.94
CA ASP A 172 18.16 1.29 18.50
C ASP A 172 17.98 1.74 17.03
N ALA A 173 17.24 0.97 16.21
CA ALA A 173 16.89 1.35 14.84
C ALA A 173 15.62 2.23 14.74
N ALA A 174 15.04 2.66 15.86
CA ALA A 174 13.83 3.45 15.91
C ALA A 174 13.91 4.79 15.14
N ASP A 175 15.09 5.39 15.07
CA ASP A 175 15.33 6.65 14.35
C ASP A 175 15.28 6.51 12.82
N SER A 176 15.21 5.29 12.33
CA SER A 176 14.99 5.02 10.90
C SER A 176 13.56 5.28 10.43
N LEU A 177 12.61 5.50 11.34
CA LEU A 177 11.24 5.86 11.04
C LEU A 177 11.13 7.38 10.78
N SER A 178 10.30 7.77 9.82
CA SER A 178 10.18 9.19 9.39
C SER A 178 8.75 9.68 9.22
N ALA A 179 7.79 8.80 9.09
CA ALA A 179 6.40 9.15 8.83
C ALA A 179 5.44 8.30 9.68
N ILE A 180 4.32 8.92 10.04
CA ILE A 180 3.20 8.26 10.68
C ILE A 180 1.94 8.41 9.81
N VAL A 181 1.28 7.30 9.56
CA VAL A 181 0.00 7.25 8.86
C VAL A 181 -1.10 6.94 9.87
N MET A 182 -2.15 7.74 9.87
CA MET A 182 -3.26 7.56 10.81
C MET A 182 -4.60 7.97 10.22
N HIS A 183 -5.67 7.45 10.78
CA HIS A 183 -7.04 7.84 10.44
C HIS A 183 -7.32 9.29 10.87
N SER A 184 -8.17 10.02 10.10
CA SER A 184 -8.53 11.42 10.35
C SER A 184 -9.08 11.68 11.76
N ALA A 185 -9.84 10.74 12.31
CA ALA A 185 -10.35 10.85 13.69
C ALA A 185 -9.22 10.94 14.73
N LYS A 186 -8.11 10.18 14.54
CA LYS A 186 -6.94 10.24 15.43
C LYS A 186 -6.14 11.50 15.24
N TYR A 187 -6.00 11.94 14.00
CA TYR A 187 -5.38 13.22 13.70
C TYR A 187 -6.10 14.38 14.38
N THR A 188 -7.44 14.43 14.27
CA THR A 188 -8.26 15.45 14.95
C THR A 188 -8.14 15.38 16.48
N ALA A 189 -8.05 14.18 17.06
CA ALA A 189 -7.84 14.04 18.50
C ALA A 189 -6.48 14.62 18.95
N LEU A 190 -5.41 14.35 18.18
CA LEU A 190 -4.08 14.90 18.45
C LEU A 190 -4.02 16.43 18.25
N GLN A 191 -4.76 16.97 17.27
CA GLN A 191 -4.87 18.42 17.08
C GLN A 191 -5.57 19.09 18.29
N LYS A 192 -6.66 18.50 18.80
CA LYS A 192 -7.34 18.99 20.00
C LYS A 192 -6.46 18.96 21.24
N ALA A 193 -5.55 18.00 21.31
CA ALA A 193 -4.56 17.89 22.37
C ALA A 193 -3.35 18.81 22.18
N LEU A 194 -3.32 19.65 21.10
CA LEU A 194 -2.21 20.55 20.75
C LEU A 194 -0.86 19.83 20.57
N LEU A 195 -0.88 18.59 20.09
CA LEU A 195 0.31 17.76 19.90
C LEU A 195 0.83 17.78 18.45
N ILE A 196 0.13 18.44 17.53
CA ILE A 196 0.55 18.54 16.12
C ILE A 196 1.31 19.83 15.90
N ASP A 197 2.55 19.72 15.49
CA ASP A 197 3.39 20.82 15.08
C ASP A 197 3.35 20.98 13.55
N TYR A 198 3.54 22.21 13.07
CA TYR A 198 3.59 22.52 11.65
C TYR A 198 4.98 23.05 11.31
N ILE A 199 5.73 22.27 10.54
CA ILE A 199 7.07 22.62 10.07
C ILE A 199 6.97 23.22 8.66
N GLY A 200 7.55 24.40 8.45
CA GLY A 200 7.65 25.12 7.18
C GLY A 200 8.13 26.53 7.39
N ALA A 201 8.80 27.10 6.39
CA ALA A 201 9.18 28.52 6.42
C ALA A 201 7.95 29.42 6.25
N GLU A 202 8.04 30.66 6.71
CA GLU A 202 6.97 31.63 6.56
C GLU A 202 6.70 31.91 5.07
N GLY A 203 5.46 31.57 4.62
CA GLY A 203 5.06 31.66 3.20
C GLY A 203 5.18 30.35 2.41
N ASP A 204 5.70 29.27 3.00
CA ASP A 204 5.85 27.98 2.36
C ASP A 204 4.77 26.96 2.81
N ILE A 205 4.70 25.82 2.12
CA ILE A 205 3.75 24.74 2.45
C ILE A 205 4.13 24.15 3.81
N ARG A 206 3.23 24.26 4.79
CA ARG A 206 3.43 23.70 6.12
C ARG A 206 2.96 22.25 6.16
N PHE A 207 3.84 21.35 6.62
CA PHE A 207 3.50 19.94 6.81
C PHE A 207 3.21 19.67 8.29
N PRO A 208 2.11 18.93 8.60
CA PRO A 208 1.85 18.52 9.97
C PRO A 208 2.87 17.47 10.41
N THR A 209 3.44 17.66 11.59
CA THR A 209 4.38 16.75 12.22
C THR A 209 3.93 16.41 13.63
N PHE A 210 4.25 15.18 14.05
CA PHE A 210 4.02 14.72 15.41
C PHE A 210 5.26 13.99 15.91
N LEU A 211 5.85 14.45 16.99
CA LEU A 211 7.14 13.95 17.52
C LEU A 211 8.26 13.89 16.46
N GLY A 212 8.27 14.83 15.51
CA GLY A 212 9.22 14.84 14.41
C GLY A 212 8.85 13.95 13.22
N TYR A 213 7.81 13.11 13.32
CA TYR A 213 7.30 12.32 12.21
C TYR A 213 6.34 13.12 11.33
N ARG A 214 6.51 13.05 10.01
CA ARG A 214 5.53 13.59 9.07
C ARG A 214 4.21 12.86 9.22
N VAL A 215 3.13 13.60 9.47
CA VAL A 215 1.79 13.03 9.60
C VAL A 215 1.11 12.93 8.24
N ILE A 216 0.61 11.74 7.94
CA ILE A 216 -0.16 11.42 6.75
C ILE A 216 -1.53 10.96 7.21
N VAL A 217 -2.57 11.68 6.79
CA VAL A 217 -3.94 11.37 7.15
C VAL A 217 -4.56 10.52 6.06
N ASP A 218 -5.06 9.34 6.43
CA ASP A 218 -5.66 8.38 5.51
C ASP A 218 -6.79 7.59 6.17
N ASP A 219 -8.00 7.81 5.71
CA ASP A 219 -9.20 7.15 6.23
C ASP A 219 -9.32 5.69 5.76
N SER A 220 -8.43 5.22 4.86
CA SER A 220 -8.32 3.80 4.52
C SER A 220 -7.63 2.97 5.61
N CYS A 221 -7.03 3.60 6.62
CA CYS A 221 -6.44 2.89 7.75
C CYS A 221 -7.50 2.04 8.46
N PRO A 222 -7.23 0.74 8.70
CA PRO A 222 -8.24 -0.17 9.23
C PRO A 222 -8.83 0.29 10.56
N LEU A 223 -10.14 0.27 10.61
CA LEU A 223 -10.95 0.52 11.80
C LEU A 223 -11.78 -0.73 12.10
N ALA A 224 -11.55 -1.38 13.23
CA ALA A 224 -12.28 -2.56 13.62
C ALA A 224 -12.67 -2.49 15.11
N ASN A 225 -13.95 -2.68 15.41
CA ASN A 225 -14.49 -2.68 16.78
C ASN A 225 -14.14 -1.41 17.60
N GLY A 226 -14.10 -0.25 16.93
CA GLY A 226 -13.70 1.02 17.54
C GLY A 226 -12.20 1.17 17.79
N ASN A 227 -11.38 0.23 17.32
CA ASN A 227 -9.92 0.30 17.40
C ASN A 227 -9.36 0.83 16.08
N TYR A 228 -8.52 1.83 16.17
CA TYR A 228 -7.87 2.47 15.04
C TYR A 228 -6.47 1.91 14.83
N THR A 229 -6.13 1.72 13.56
CA THR A 229 -4.78 1.32 13.18
C THR A 229 -4.00 2.54 12.71
N SER A 230 -2.82 2.74 13.27
CA SER A 230 -1.82 3.70 12.79
C SER A 230 -0.54 2.96 12.42
N TYR A 231 0.18 3.47 11.43
CA TYR A 231 1.43 2.86 10.97
C TYR A 231 2.57 3.87 11.06
N LEU A 232 3.72 3.43 11.56
CA LEU A 232 4.99 4.15 11.46
C LEU A 232 5.79 3.56 10.31
N PHE A 233 6.33 4.39 9.46
CA PHE A 233 7.12 3.99 8.29
C PHE A 233 8.46 4.71 8.24
N GLY A 234 9.48 3.98 7.80
CA GLY A 234 10.71 4.59 7.33
C GLY A 234 10.67 4.90 5.82
N PRO A 235 11.56 5.74 5.32
CA PRO A 235 11.61 6.05 3.90
C PRO A 235 11.92 4.80 3.07
N GLY A 236 11.19 4.63 1.96
CA GLY A 236 11.37 3.50 1.04
C GLY A 236 11.09 2.13 1.65
N SER A 237 10.27 2.04 2.70
CA SER A 237 9.91 0.77 3.34
C SER A 237 9.09 -0.15 2.43
N VAL A 238 8.41 0.40 1.43
CA VAL A 238 7.72 -0.35 0.38
C VAL A 238 8.31 0.01 -0.97
N ALA A 239 8.86 -0.95 -1.68
CA ALA A 239 9.36 -0.78 -3.03
C ALA A 239 8.21 -0.95 -4.04
N TYR A 240 8.17 -0.07 -5.03
CA TYR A 240 7.17 -0.06 -6.08
C TYR A 240 7.83 -0.12 -7.45
N GLY A 241 7.26 -0.94 -8.33
CA GLY A 241 7.62 -0.96 -9.74
C GLY A 241 6.39 -1.16 -10.61
N GLU A 242 6.28 -0.37 -11.67
CA GLU A 242 5.20 -0.48 -12.65
C GLU A 242 5.68 -1.28 -13.85
N GLY A 243 4.87 -2.27 -14.24
CA GLY A 243 5.03 -3.04 -15.47
C GLY A 243 4.31 -2.39 -16.64
N SER A 244 4.33 -3.08 -17.77
CA SER A 244 3.62 -2.65 -18.97
C SER A 244 2.86 -3.85 -19.53
N PRO A 245 1.55 -3.96 -19.28
CA PRO A 245 0.75 -5.00 -19.91
C PRO A 245 0.76 -4.84 -21.42
N LYS A 246 0.61 -5.96 -22.15
CA LYS A 246 0.64 -5.97 -23.63
C LYS A 246 -0.37 -4.99 -24.23
N VAL A 247 -1.56 -4.88 -23.65
CA VAL A 247 -2.61 -3.94 -24.05
C VAL A 247 -3.12 -3.24 -22.77
N PRO A 248 -2.57 -2.08 -22.41
CA PRO A 248 -2.94 -1.36 -21.18
C PRO A 248 -4.40 -0.89 -21.18
N THR A 249 -4.86 -0.41 -22.34
CA THR A 249 -6.22 0.10 -22.51
C THR A 249 -6.79 -0.43 -23.80
N GLU A 250 -8.01 -0.92 -23.76
CA GLU A 250 -8.71 -1.50 -24.91
C GLU A 250 -10.14 -0.99 -24.97
N TYR A 251 -10.53 -0.64 -26.16
CA TYR A 251 -11.87 -0.16 -26.47
C TYR A 251 -12.61 -1.21 -27.28
N LEU A 252 -13.75 -1.65 -26.78
CA LEU A 252 -14.61 -2.65 -27.42
C LEU A 252 -15.96 -2.04 -27.75
N ARG A 253 -16.45 -2.31 -28.96
CA ARG A 253 -17.76 -1.90 -29.40
C ARG A 253 -18.63 -3.10 -29.77
N SER A 254 -19.86 -3.13 -29.24
CA SER A 254 -20.87 -4.12 -29.58
C SER A 254 -22.07 -3.42 -30.22
N PRO A 255 -22.17 -3.39 -31.56
CA PRO A 255 -23.24 -2.65 -32.26
C PRO A 255 -24.60 -3.31 -32.12
N LEU A 256 -24.66 -4.62 -31.81
CA LEU A 256 -25.90 -5.38 -31.70
C LEU A 256 -26.53 -5.31 -30.29
N ALA A 257 -25.82 -4.77 -29.31
CA ALA A 257 -26.35 -4.63 -27.95
C ALA A 257 -27.54 -3.64 -27.91
N GLY A 258 -28.52 -3.94 -27.09
CA GLY A 258 -29.70 -3.07 -26.90
C GLY A 258 -30.58 -2.95 -28.16
N ASN A 259 -30.76 -4.05 -28.91
CA ASN A 259 -31.52 -4.06 -30.19
C ASN A 259 -30.96 -3.06 -31.23
N GLY A 260 -29.64 -2.98 -31.35
CA GLY A 260 -28.96 -2.09 -32.28
C GLY A 260 -28.68 -0.69 -31.74
N ALA A 261 -28.98 -0.41 -30.47
CA ALA A 261 -28.61 0.87 -29.83
C ALA A 261 -27.14 1.08 -29.68
N GLY A 262 -26.33 -0.03 -29.66
CA GLY A 262 -24.87 0.01 -29.50
C GLY A 262 -24.42 0.11 -28.04
N GLN A 263 -23.32 -0.59 -27.74
CA GLN A 263 -22.65 -0.57 -26.43
C GLN A 263 -21.16 -0.37 -26.63
N GLU A 264 -20.58 0.50 -25.86
CA GLU A 264 -19.15 0.73 -25.79
C GLU A 264 -18.60 0.27 -24.44
N THR A 265 -17.41 -0.36 -24.44
CA THR A 265 -16.75 -0.84 -23.24
C THR A 265 -15.29 -0.44 -23.27
N LEU A 266 -14.84 0.22 -22.21
CA LEU A 266 -13.44 0.58 -21.99
C LEU A 266 -12.85 -0.37 -20.95
N VAL A 267 -11.83 -1.11 -21.35
CA VAL A 267 -11.07 -2.03 -20.46
C VAL A 267 -9.72 -1.41 -20.15
N THR A 268 -9.35 -1.39 -18.89
CA THR A 268 -8.03 -0.92 -18.46
C THR A 268 -7.31 -2.02 -17.68
N ARG A 269 -6.00 -2.13 -17.87
CA ARG A 269 -5.16 -3.13 -17.24
C ARG A 269 -3.91 -2.47 -16.70
N ARG A 270 -3.44 -2.90 -15.51
CA ARG A 270 -2.15 -2.51 -14.94
C ARG A 270 -1.42 -3.71 -14.39
N GLU A 271 -0.11 -3.69 -14.53
CA GLU A 271 0.83 -4.62 -13.90
C GLU A 271 1.77 -3.82 -13.01
N PHE A 272 1.94 -4.26 -11.78
CA PHE A 272 2.84 -3.61 -10.84
C PHE A 272 3.27 -4.59 -9.74
N ILE A 273 4.32 -4.21 -9.02
CA ILE A 273 4.81 -4.92 -7.85
C ILE A 273 4.80 -3.95 -6.67
N PHE A 274 4.15 -4.35 -5.56
CA PHE A 274 4.36 -3.76 -4.25
C PHE A 274 5.14 -4.76 -3.42
N HIS A 275 6.36 -4.39 -3.05
CA HIS A 275 7.21 -5.24 -2.25
C HIS A 275 7.62 -4.53 -0.96
N PRO A 276 7.00 -4.86 0.18
CA PRO A 276 7.48 -4.44 1.50
C PRO A 276 8.81 -5.10 1.78
N ARG A 277 9.85 -4.29 1.99
CA ARG A 277 11.23 -4.76 2.12
C ARG A 277 11.42 -5.60 3.38
N GLY A 278 12.18 -6.64 3.28
CA GLY A 278 12.46 -7.59 4.36
C GLY A 278 11.40 -8.69 4.54
N LEU A 279 10.45 -8.78 3.62
CA LEU A 279 9.37 -9.75 3.65
C LEU A 279 9.37 -10.62 2.38
N ARG A 280 8.80 -11.80 2.48
CA ARG A 280 8.66 -12.75 1.38
C ARG A 280 7.22 -13.13 1.17
N TRP A 281 6.76 -13.04 -0.08
CA TRP A 281 5.52 -13.68 -0.51
C TRP A 281 5.71 -15.19 -0.62
N THR A 282 4.87 -16.00 0.05
CA THR A 282 4.99 -17.46 0.10
C THR A 282 4.07 -18.19 -0.89
N SER A 283 3.05 -17.52 -1.39
CA SER A 283 2.01 -18.10 -2.27
C SER A 283 1.24 -19.29 -1.64
N SER A 284 1.22 -19.41 -0.32
CA SER A 284 0.68 -20.60 0.36
C SER A 284 -0.82 -20.82 0.14
N SER A 285 -1.58 -19.76 -0.11
CA SER A 285 -3.02 -19.83 -0.37
C SER A 285 -3.45 -19.08 -1.64
N MET A 286 -2.51 -18.76 -2.54
CA MET A 286 -2.83 -18.13 -3.82
C MET A 286 -3.45 -19.14 -4.77
N VAL A 287 -4.65 -18.85 -5.28
CA VAL A 287 -5.41 -19.72 -6.19
C VAL A 287 -5.13 -19.39 -7.66
N GLY A 288 -5.02 -18.10 -8.00
CA GLY A 288 -4.80 -17.63 -9.36
C GLY A 288 -3.33 -17.32 -9.69
N SER A 289 -3.10 -16.75 -10.87
CA SER A 289 -1.76 -16.32 -11.31
C SER A 289 -1.33 -14.99 -10.69
N SER A 290 -2.26 -14.22 -10.13
CA SER A 290 -2.02 -12.97 -9.42
C SER A 290 -2.89 -12.93 -8.16
N PRO A 291 -2.35 -12.55 -7.00
CA PRO A 291 -3.10 -12.60 -5.75
C PRO A 291 -4.26 -11.60 -5.73
N THR A 292 -5.37 -12.01 -5.15
CA THR A 292 -6.52 -11.17 -4.83
C THR A 292 -6.24 -10.30 -3.59
N ASN A 293 -7.08 -9.31 -3.33
CA ASN A 293 -6.95 -8.48 -2.12
C ASN A 293 -7.12 -9.32 -0.83
N THR A 294 -8.01 -10.32 -0.86
CA THR A 294 -8.21 -11.26 0.26
C THR A 294 -6.95 -12.10 0.50
N GLU A 295 -6.33 -12.61 -0.55
CA GLU A 295 -5.09 -13.40 -0.44
C GLU A 295 -3.93 -12.53 0.05
N LEU A 296 -3.83 -11.26 -0.37
CA LEU A 296 -2.84 -10.31 0.17
C LEU A 296 -3.05 -10.06 1.68
N ALA A 297 -4.30 -10.01 2.14
CA ALA A 297 -4.63 -9.86 3.56
C ALA A 297 -4.48 -11.16 4.37
N THR A 298 -4.24 -12.30 3.74
CA THR A 298 -4.11 -13.60 4.40
C THR A 298 -2.74 -13.73 5.06
N ALA A 299 -2.72 -14.02 6.36
CA ALA A 299 -1.54 -14.15 7.20
C ALA A 299 -0.49 -15.13 6.64
N GLY A 300 -0.90 -16.34 6.22
CA GLY A 300 -0.02 -17.39 5.74
C GLY A 300 0.76 -17.09 4.45
N ASN A 301 0.36 -16.06 3.72
CA ASN A 301 1.00 -15.66 2.46
C ASN A 301 2.24 -14.78 2.65
N TRP A 302 2.59 -14.42 3.88
CA TRP A 302 3.73 -13.56 4.19
C TRP A 302 4.68 -14.20 5.19
N ALA A 303 5.98 -14.08 4.96
CA ALA A 303 7.02 -14.51 5.89
C ALA A 303 8.07 -13.41 6.07
N LYS A 304 8.56 -13.27 7.31
CA LYS A 304 9.65 -12.35 7.65
C LYS A 304 10.99 -12.96 7.22
N MET A 305 11.81 -12.15 6.54
CA MET A 305 13.13 -12.56 6.05
C MET A 305 14.29 -11.81 6.71
N TRP A 306 14.10 -10.49 6.95
CA TRP A 306 15.15 -9.67 7.57
C TRP A 306 15.01 -9.64 9.09
N ASP A 307 16.09 -9.22 9.74
CA ASP A 307 16.08 -8.90 11.16
C ASP A 307 15.05 -7.80 11.46
N THR A 308 14.48 -7.84 12.68
CA THR A 308 13.49 -6.88 13.15
C THR A 308 13.92 -5.43 12.97
N LYS A 309 15.17 -5.11 13.30
CA LYS A 309 15.70 -3.74 13.22
C LYS A 309 15.82 -3.18 11.80
N ARG A 310 15.88 -4.06 10.79
CA ARG A 310 15.99 -3.65 9.36
C ARG A 310 14.65 -3.40 8.68
N ILE A 311 13.54 -3.89 9.25
CA ILE A 311 12.19 -3.73 8.70
C ILE A 311 11.56 -2.47 9.29
N LYS A 312 11.52 -1.41 8.51
CA LYS A 312 11.13 -0.05 8.94
C LYS A 312 9.62 0.18 8.88
N ILE A 313 8.84 -0.74 9.43
CA ILE A 313 7.38 -0.63 9.46
C ILE A 313 6.90 -1.10 10.84
N VAL A 314 6.11 -0.28 11.55
CA VAL A 314 5.50 -0.62 12.83
C VAL A 314 4.01 -0.32 12.79
N LYS A 315 3.19 -1.21 13.35
CA LYS A 315 1.75 -1.04 13.51
C LYS A 315 1.42 -0.71 14.95
N ILE A 316 0.57 0.29 15.14
CA ILE A 316 0.02 0.68 16.44
C ILE A 316 -1.50 0.51 16.38
N LEU A 317 -2.05 -0.21 17.36
CA LEU A 317 -3.49 -0.35 17.58
C LEU A 317 -3.89 0.45 18.83
N SER A 318 -4.84 1.37 18.68
CA SER A 318 -5.33 2.23 19.78
C SER A 318 -6.84 2.44 19.69
N LYS A 319 -7.42 2.94 20.76
CA LYS A 319 -8.85 3.33 20.81
C LYS A 319 -9.06 4.75 20.34
#